data_eda5a9dea65c8c6a7e9c273721fa06c9
#
_entry.id   eda5a9dea65c8c6a7e9c273721fa06c9
#
_cell.length_a   1.000
_cell.length_b   1.000
_cell.length_c   1.000
_cell.angle_alpha   90.00
_cell.angle_beta   90.00
_cell.angle_gamma   90.00
#
_symmetry.space_group_name_H-M   'P 1'
#
loop_
_entity.id
_entity.type
_entity.pdbx_description
1 polymer ?
#
loop_
_entity_poly.entity_id
_entity_poly.type
_entity_poly.pdbx_seq_one_letter_code
_entity_poly.pdbx_strand_id
1 'polypeptide(L)'
;MLKYVDLKEKPSSFLAATGITDEEFQALLPNFETAYRQLYATNLTFQAQPRRRSFGGGREAKLASFADRLLFILNYQKTNPLQTMHGLSFGLSQGQVNYWIHRLLPVLRQALAAMGMTPERDGAQVATASSASEGGANLSVDGTERRIHRPVNAEQQKAKYSGKKKAHTDKNILLVNENTKKVVYLSATTEGKKHDKKLAEESLIRYPKNATLTKDTGFQGYEPEGVLTAQPKKRRKMKS
;
A
#
# COMPACT_ATOMS: atom_id res chain seq x y z
N MET A 1 4.28 26.39 -6.03
CA MET A 1 4.59 25.02 -6.45
C MET A 1 5.21 24.30 -5.27
N LEU A 2 4.67 23.17 -4.86
CA LEU A 2 5.24 22.38 -3.77
C LEU A 2 6.61 21.84 -4.19
N LYS A 3 7.64 22.11 -3.35
CA LYS A 3 9.00 21.58 -3.49
C LYS A 3 9.46 21.01 -2.17
N TYR A 4 10.31 19.99 -2.24
CA TYR A 4 10.86 19.36 -1.05
C TYR A 4 11.61 20.36 -0.16
N VAL A 5 12.46 21.20 -0.76
CA VAL A 5 13.27 22.18 -0.04
C VAL A 5 12.46 23.19 0.77
N ASP A 6 11.25 23.55 0.29
CA ASP A 6 10.36 24.51 0.97
C ASP A 6 9.53 23.85 2.08
N LEU A 7 9.25 22.54 1.93
CA LEU A 7 8.34 21.82 2.81
C LEU A 7 9.07 21.16 3.99
N LYS A 8 10.33 20.72 3.81
CA LYS A 8 11.12 20.05 4.86
C LYS A 8 11.33 20.93 6.10
N GLU A 9 11.36 22.25 5.92
CA GLU A 9 11.48 23.22 7.03
C GLU A 9 10.20 23.35 7.88
N LYS A 10 9.13 22.64 7.51
CA LYS A 10 7.82 22.67 8.17
C LYS A 10 7.36 21.25 8.54
N PRO A 11 7.89 20.64 9.62
CA PRO A 11 7.69 19.21 9.93
C PRO A 11 6.23 18.77 9.96
N SER A 12 5.34 19.55 10.58
CA SER A 12 3.91 19.22 10.65
C SER A 12 3.24 19.21 9.28
N SER A 13 3.59 20.18 8.41
CA SER A 13 3.07 20.25 7.05
C SER A 13 3.67 19.16 6.17
N PHE A 14 4.94 18.81 6.38
CA PHE A 14 5.62 17.72 5.69
C PHE A 14 4.95 16.38 6.01
N LEU A 15 4.75 16.07 7.29
CA LEU A 15 4.07 14.86 7.74
C LEU A 15 2.61 14.80 7.23
N ALA A 16 1.88 15.91 7.23
CA ALA A 16 0.52 15.97 6.69
C ALA A 16 0.50 15.72 5.18
N ALA A 17 1.50 16.21 4.45
CA ALA A 17 1.59 16.08 3.00
C ALA A 17 2.07 14.70 2.54
N THR A 18 2.97 14.04 3.28
CA THR A 18 3.65 12.82 2.86
C THR A 18 3.23 11.58 3.64
N GLY A 19 2.80 11.75 4.89
CA GLY A 19 2.49 10.67 5.83
C GLY A 19 3.72 10.07 6.52
N ILE A 20 4.91 10.61 6.28
CA ILE A 20 6.18 10.18 6.89
C ILE A 20 6.98 11.39 7.38
N THR A 21 7.91 11.17 8.31
CA THR A 21 8.83 12.22 8.79
C THR A 21 9.92 12.51 7.74
N ASP A 22 10.68 13.61 7.94
CA ASP A 22 11.80 13.92 7.03
C ASP A 22 12.91 12.87 7.15
N GLU A 23 13.16 12.34 8.35
CA GLU A 23 14.15 11.27 8.56
C GLU A 23 13.78 10.00 7.78
N GLU A 24 12.50 9.59 7.83
CA GLU A 24 11.99 8.45 7.06
C GLU A 24 12.06 8.73 5.55
N PHE A 25 11.79 9.96 5.14
CA PHE A 25 11.91 10.38 3.75
C PHE A 25 13.35 10.29 3.26
N GLN A 26 14.32 10.78 4.05
CA GLN A 26 15.74 10.71 3.73
C GLN A 26 16.25 9.26 3.67
N ALA A 27 15.74 8.38 4.53
CA ALA A 27 16.07 6.95 4.48
C ALA A 27 15.52 6.26 3.21
N LEU A 28 14.34 6.69 2.72
CA LEU A 28 13.71 6.15 1.52
C LEU A 28 14.34 6.69 0.22
N LEU A 29 14.78 7.94 0.21
CA LEU A 29 15.23 8.66 -0.99
C LEU A 29 16.34 7.95 -1.80
N PRO A 30 17.41 7.40 -1.20
CA PRO A 30 18.45 6.68 -1.94
C PRO A 30 17.92 5.42 -2.64
N ASN A 31 17.05 4.66 -1.97
CA ASN A 31 16.42 3.47 -2.54
C ASN A 31 15.47 3.84 -3.69
N PHE A 32 14.74 4.94 -3.55
CA PHE A 32 13.87 5.47 -4.60
C PHE A 32 14.66 5.92 -5.83
N GLU A 33 15.78 6.62 -5.64
CA GLU A 33 16.67 7.02 -6.74
C GLU A 33 17.25 5.79 -7.46
N THR A 34 17.74 4.81 -6.70
CA THR A 34 18.27 3.55 -7.24
C THR A 34 17.22 2.82 -8.06
N ALA A 35 16.03 2.64 -7.52
CA ALA A 35 14.91 2.00 -8.21
C ALA A 35 14.52 2.76 -9.49
N TYR A 36 14.49 4.11 -9.44
CA TYR A 36 14.19 4.91 -10.61
C TYR A 36 15.24 4.73 -11.71
N ARG A 37 16.52 4.73 -11.34
CA ARG A 37 17.63 4.52 -12.29
C ARG A 37 17.58 3.12 -12.90
N GLN A 38 17.33 2.09 -12.11
CA GLN A 38 17.17 0.72 -12.59
C GLN A 38 16.03 0.57 -13.59
N LEU A 39 14.89 1.17 -13.34
CA LEU A 39 13.72 1.06 -14.20
C LEU A 39 13.80 1.92 -15.47
N TYR A 40 14.47 3.08 -15.41
CA TYR A 40 14.32 4.07 -16.47
C TYR A 40 15.63 4.67 -17.02
N ALA A 41 16.76 4.53 -16.31
CA ALA A 41 18.05 5.03 -16.81
C ALA A 41 18.72 4.02 -17.75
N THR A 42 17.97 3.50 -18.71
CA THR A 42 18.50 2.60 -19.72
C THR A 42 19.11 3.40 -20.88
N ASN A 43 20.18 2.89 -21.46
CA ASN A 43 20.76 3.45 -22.70
C ASN A 43 19.96 3.07 -23.96
N LEU A 44 18.82 2.41 -23.78
CA LEU A 44 17.94 1.98 -24.85
C LEU A 44 16.67 2.82 -24.92
N THR A 45 16.16 3.02 -26.12
CA THR A 45 14.82 3.56 -26.36
C THR A 45 13.76 2.51 -26.05
N PHE A 46 12.47 2.90 -26.09
CA PHE A 46 11.35 1.95 -25.95
C PHE A 46 11.38 0.83 -27.00
N GLN A 47 11.96 1.08 -28.17
CA GLN A 47 12.13 0.10 -29.25
C GLN A 47 13.47 -0.67 -29.17
N ALA A 48 14.10 -0.71 -28.00
CA ALA A 48 15.37 -1.37 -27.74
C ALA A 48 16.55 -0.87 -28.61
N GLN A 49 16.44 0.33 -29.21
CA GLN A 49 17.51 0.96 -29.95
C GLN A 49 18.42 1.81 -29.04
N PRO A 50 19.73 1.92 -29.30
CA PRO A 50 20.60 2.79 -28.52
C PRO A 50 20.10 4.24 -28.51
N ARG A 51 20.11 4.87 -27.37
CA ARG A 51 19.74 6.29 -27.25
C ARG A 51 20.87 7.16 -27.82
N ARG A 52 20.48 8.16 -28.62
CA ARG A 52 21.43 9.17 -29.13
C ARG A 52 21.88 10.16 -28.03
N ARG A 53 21.11 10.30 -26.94
CA ARG A 53 21.40 11.17 -25.80
C ARG A 53 21.41 10.35 -24.53
N SER A 54 22.33 10.67 -23.62
CA SER A 54 22.39 10.07 -22.30
C SER A 54 21.08 10.28 -21.51
N PHE A 55 20.84 9.43 -20.51
CA PHE A 55 19.72 9.59 -19.60
C PHE A 55 19.79 10.97 -18.91
N GLY A 56 18.65 11.68 -18.88
CA GLY A 56 18.57 13.04 -18.35
C GLY A 56 18.90 14.15 -19.36
N GLY A 57 19.37 13.84 -20.57
CA GLY A 57 19.57 14.82 -21.63
C GLY A 57 18.23 15.28 -22.22
N GLY A 58 18.04 16.59 -22.35
CA GLY A 58 16.83 17.21 -22.90
C GLY A 58 16.34 18.38 -22.08
N ARG A 59 15.06 18.78 -22.30
CA ARG A 59 14.42 19.83 -21.50
C ARG A 59 14.29 19.36 -20.05
N GLU A 60 14.68 20.21 -19.11
CA GLU A 60 14.56 19.94 -17.70
C GLU A 60 13.09 19.68 -17.31
N ALA A 61 12.86 18.59 -16.58
CA ALA A 61 11.53 18.25 -16.11
C ALA A 61 11.13 19.17 -14.93
N LYS A 62 9.85 19.51 -14.81
CA LYS A 62 9.34 20.29 -13.67
C LYS A 62 9.59 19.61 -12.32
N LEU A 63 9.54 18.27 -12.28
CA LEU A 63 10.01 17.48 -11.14
C LEU A 63 11.48 17.10 -11.41
N ALA A 64 12.39 18.06 -11.22
CA ALA A 64 13.79 17.91 -11.57
C ALA A 64 14.53 16.95 -10.64
N SER A 65 14.39 17.16 -9.32
CA SER A 65 15.08 16.37 -8.30
C SER A 65 14.36 15.05 -7.99
N PHE A 66 15.10 14.05 -7.51
CA PHE A 66 14.49 12.81 -6.99
C PHE A 66 13.67 13.08 -5.73
N ALA A 67 14.06 14.05 -4.91
CA ALA A 67 13.29 14.46 -3.74
C ALA A 67 11.92 15.03 -4.13
N ASP A 68 11.83 15.88 -5.16
CA ASP A 68 10.54 16.39 -5.63
C ASP A 68 9.67 15.28 -6.26
N ARG A 69 10.27 14.30 -6.94
CA ARG A 69 9.56 13.12 -7.45
C ARG A 69 9.02 12.25 -6.33
N LEU A 70 9.82 12.02 -5.30
CA LEU A 70 9.38 11.24 -4.13
C LEU A 70 8.28 11.99 -3.36
N LEU A 71 8.46 13.32 -3.13
CA LEU A 71 7.43 14.16 -2.53
C LEU A 71 6.11 14.10 -3.33
N PHE A 72 6.19 14.21 -4.65
CA PHE A 72 5.03 14.15 -5.53
C PHE A 72 4.23 12.85 -5.35
N ILE A 73 4.92 11.69 -5.38
CA ILE A 73 4.22 10.41 -5.31
C ILE A 73 3.72 10.09 -3.90
N LEU A 74 4.46 10.46 -2.85
CA LEU A 74 4.01 10.30 -1.47
C LEU A 74 2.79 11.18 -1.17
N ASN A 75 2.80 12.44 -1.63
CA ASN A 75 1.66 13.34 -1.49
C ASN A 75 0.42 12.78 -2.21
N TYR A 76 0.58 12.24 -3.41
CA TYR A 76 -0.51 11.56 -4.13
C TYR A 76 -1.06 10.37 -3.33
N GLN A 77 -0.20 9.50 -2.80
CA GLN A 77 -0.60 8.33 -2.01
C GLN A 77 -1.32 8.73 -0.70
N LYS A 78 -0.83 9.77 -0.04
CA LYS A 78 -1.38 10.23 1.24
C LYS A 78 -2.74 10.90 1.09
N THR A 79 -2.90 11.76 0.08
CA THR A 79 -4.06 12.64 -0.02
C THR A 79 -5.07 12.21 -1.07
N ASN A 80 -4.68 11.31 -1.99
CA ASN A 80 -5.50 10.83 -3.10
C ASN A 80 -6.30 11.93 -3.83
N PRO A 81 -5.65 13.02 -4.25
CA PRO A 81 -6.34 14.17 -4.82
C PRO A 81 -6.78 13.89 -6.26
N LEU A 82 -7.73 14.67 -6.75
CA LEU A 82 -7.99 14.74 -8.20
C LEU A 82 -6.69 15.13 -8.91
N GLN A 83 -6.37 14.48 -10.03
CA GLN A 83 -5.12 14.74 -10.77
C GLN A 83 -4.96 16.21 -11.17
N THR A 84 -6.07 16.91 -11.47
CA THR A 84 -6.06 18.35 -11.76
C THR A 84 -5.58 19.16 -10.55
N MET A 85 -6.10 18.85 -9.36
CA MET A 85 -5.72 19.54 -8.12
C MET A 85 -4.27 19.24 -7.75
N HIS A 86 -3.85 17.98 -7.91
CA HIS A 86 -2.46 17.59 -7.72
C HIS A 86 -1.53 18.35 -8.67
N GLY A 87 -1.97 18.51 -9.93
CA GLY A 87 -1.25 19.32 -10.92
C GLY A 87 -1.08 20.77 -10.50
N LEU A 88 -2.10 21.41 -9.96
CA LEU A 88 -2.00 22.79 -9.44
C LEU A 88 -0.95 22.89 -8.33
N SER A 89 -0.89 21.93 -7.41
CA SER A 89 0.09 21.91 -6.32
C SER A 89 1.53 21.82 -6.83
N PHE A 90 1.79 21.08 -7.90
CA PHE A 90 3.13 20.84 -8.45
C PHE A 90 3.41 21.59 -9.76
N GLY A 91 2.53 22.48 -10.20
CA GLY A 91 2.70 23.24 -11.45
C GLY A 91 2.66 22.39 -12.71
N LEU A 92 1.93 21.26 -12.68
CA LEU A 92 1.82 20.28 -13.77
C LEU A 92 0.42 20.32 -14.39
N SER A 93 0.32 19.99 -15.69
CA SER A 93 -0.98 19.67 -16.30
C SER A 93 -1.48 18.30 -15.84
N GLN A 94 -2.78 18.06 -15.96
CA GLN A 94 -3.39 16.76 -15.59
C GLN A 94 -2.74 15.59 -16.34
N GLY A 95 -2.44 15.72 -17.62
CA GLY A 95 -1.75 14.69 -18.40
C GLY A 95 -0.32 14.39 -17.90
N GLN A 96 0.41 15.45 -17.46
CA GLN A 96 1.72 15.28 -16.84
C GLN A 96 1.62 14.59 -15.46
N VAL A 97 0.60 14.91 -14.67
CA VAL A 97 0.32 14.23 -13.39
C VAL A 97 0.06 12.75 -13.63
N ASN A 98 -0.81 12.41 -14.57
CA ASN A 98 -1.09 11.02 -14.92
C ASN A 98 0.20 10.27 -15.32
N TYR A 99 1.00 10.86 -16.21
CA TYR A 99 2.30 10.31 -16.60
C TYR A 99 3.23 10.04 -15.40
N TRP A 100 3.38 11.01 -14.49
CA TRP A 100 4.25 10.87 -13.34
C TRP A 100 3.74 9.85 -12.33
N ILE A 101 2.43 9.78 -12.07
CA ILE A 101 1.83 8.77 -11.20
C ILE A 101 2.19 7.36 -11.69
N HIS A 102 1.88 7.06 -12.96
CA HIS A 102 2.15 5.73 -13.54
C HIS A 102 3.64 5.40 -13.59
N ARG A 103 4.49 6.41 -13.72
CA ARG A 103 5.94 6.23 -13.72
C ARG A 103 6.52 6.03 -12.33
N LEU A 104 6.02 6.73 -11.31
CA LEU A 104 6.64 6.75 -9.99
C LEU A 104 6.08 5.69 -9.03
N LEU A 105 4.86 5.19 -9.22
CA LEU A 105 4.29 4.11 -8.40
C LEU A 105 5.14 2.82 -8.44
N PRO A 106 5.57 2.31 -9.60
CA PRO A 106 6.47 1.16 -9.67
C PRO A 106 7.82 1.41 -8.98
N VAL A 107 8.35 2.63 -9.10
CA VAL A 107 9.60 3.03 -8.43
C VAL A 107 9.46 2.98 -6.92
N LEU A 108 8.40 3.59 -6.39
CA LEU A 108 8.12 3.61 -4.95
C LEU A 108 7.97 2.17 -4.42
N ARG A 109 7.21 1.34 -5.13
CA ARG A 109 7.04 -0.07 -4.76
C ARG A 109 8.37 -0.82 -4.70
N GLN A 110 9.24 -0.64 -5.72
CA GLN A 110 10.55 -1.30 -5.76
C GLN A 110 11.47 -0.79 -4.65
N ALA A 111 11.46 0.51 -4.37
CA ALA A 111 12.22 1.11 -3.28
C ALA A 111 11.81 0.55 -1.91
N LEU A 112 10.49 0.49 -1.63
CA LEU A 112 9.96 -0.08 -0.40
C LEU A 112 10.25 -1.58 -0.28
N ALA A 113 10.19 -2.33 -1.39
CA ALA A 113 10.56 -3.75 -1.41
C ALA A 113 12.04 -3.95 -1.07
N ALA A 114 12.94 -3.13 -1.61
CA ALA A 114 14.36 -3.18 -1.30
C ALA A 114 14.66 -2.90 0.18
N MET A 115 13.79 -2.15 0.85
CA MET A 115 13.87 -1.88 2.30
C MET A 115 13.15 -2.93 3.16
N GLY A 116 12.56 -3.97 2.57
CA GLY A 116 11.74 -4.96 3.30
C GLY A 116 10.45 -4.39 3.90
N MET A 117 9.94 -3.30 3.33
CA MET A 117 8.73 -2.60 3.83
C MET A 117 7.45 -2.97 3.07
N THR A 118 7.51 -3.93 2.15
CA THR A 118 6.30 -4.41 1.46
C THR A 118 5.75 -5.64 2.17
N PRO A 119 4.42 -5.73 2.34
CA PRO A 119 3.81 -6.93 2.92
C PRO A 119 3.93 -8.12 1.96
N GLU A 120 4.02 -9.32 2.55
CA GLU A 120 3.91 -10.56 1.79
C GLU A 120 2.57 -10.64 1.06
N ARG A 121 2.59 -11.21 -0.14
CA ARG A 121 1.39 -11.42 -0.96
C ARG A 121 0.99 -12.89 -1.04
N ASP A 122 1.89 -13.79 -0.68
CA ASP A 122 1.67 -15.22 -0.56
C ASP A 122 1.56 -15.58 0.92
N GLY A 123 0.39 -16.09 1.32
CA GLY A 123 0.14 -16.50 2.71
C GLY A 123 1.12 -17.56 3.20
N ALA A 124 1.62 -18.42 2.30
CA ALA A 124 2.57 -19.47 2.64
C ALA A 124 3.95 -18.91 3.07
N GLN A 125 4.31 -17.72 2.65
CA GLN A 125 5.61 -17.09 2.95
C GLN A 125 5.60 -16.29 4.26
N VAL A 126 4.44 -16.03 4.86
CA VAL A 126 4.32 -15.19 6.06
C VAL A 126 5.13 -15.78 7.24
N ALA A 127 5.13 -17.10 7.40
CA ALA A 127 5.87 -17.76 8.50
C ALA A 127 7.39 -17.51 8.44
N THR A 128 7.94 -17.30 7.24
CA THR A 128 9.38 -17.08 7.01
C THR A 128 9.74 -15.59 6.90
N ALA A 129 8.73 -14.73 6.77
CA ALA A 129 8.93 -13.28 6.68
C ALA A 129 9.46 -12.73 8.02
N SER A 130 10.63 -12.08 8.01
CA SER A 130 11.21 -11.48 9.21
C SER A 130 10.29 -10.46 9.87
N SER A 131 9.56 -9.69 9.09
CA SER A 131 8.57 -8.70 9.56
C SER A 131 7.44 -9.31 10.40
N ALA A 132 7.09 -10.58 10.18
CA ALA A 132 6.04 -11.25 10.94
C ALA A 132 6.49 -11.64 12.36
N SER A 133 7.78 -11.87 12.57
CA SER A 133 8.38 -12.27 13.86
C SER A 133 9.16 -11.15 14.56
N GLU A 134 9.41 -10.04 13.89
CA GLU A 134 10.14 -8.89 14.40
C GLU A 134 9.47 -8.35 15.67
N GLY A 135 10.20 -8.23 16.76
CA GLY A 135 9.68 -7.80 18.05
C GLY A 135 8.71 -8.78 18.72
N GLY A 136 8.58 -10.01 18.20
CA GLY A 136 7.63 -11.03 18.66
C GLY A 136 6.48 -11.26 17.67
N ALA A 137 5.94 -12.46 17.65
CA ALA A 137 4.88 -12.89 16.72
C ALA A 137 3.46 -12.58 17.25
N ASN A 138 3.23 -11.35 17.74
CA ASN A 138 1.91 -10.85 18.10
C ASN A 138 1.25 -10.22 16.87
N LEU A 139 0.30 -10.91 16.31
CA LEU A 139 -0.30 -10.56 15.04
C LEU A 139 -1.78 -10.22 15.22
N SER A 140 -2.30 -9.32 14.42
CA SER A 140 -3.75 -9.09 14.29
C SER A 140 -4.20 -9.25 12.84
N VAL A 141 -5.37 -9.86 12.66
CA VAL A 141 -6.00 -10.04 11.34
C VAL A 141 -7.25 -9.16 11.24
N ASP A 142 -7.37 -8.44 10.14
CA ASP A 142 -8.55 -7.62 9.83
C ASP A 142 -8.89 -7.67 8.34
N GLY A 143 -10.17 -7.42 8.06
CA GLY A 143 -10.70 -7.30 6.71
C GLY A 143 -10.89 -5.84 6.31
N THR A 144 -10.11 -5.35 5.35
CA THR A 144 -10.30 -3.99 4.83
C THR A 144 -11.19 -3.97 3.60
N GLU A 145 -12.18 -3.08 3.59
CA GLU A 145 -13.08 -2.86 2.44
C GLU A 145 -12.90 -1.46 1.87
N ARG A 146 -12.67 -1.39 0.56
CA ARG A 146 -12.59 -0.13 -0.20
C ARG A 146 -13.80 0.01 -1.10
N ARG A 147 -14.46 1.18 -1.07
CA ARG A 147 -15.54 1.49 -2.00
C ARG A 147 -15.00 1.59 -3.42
N ILE A 148 -15.78 1.06 -4.37
CA ILE A 148 -15.51 1.15 -5.80
C ILE A 148 -16.72 1.75 -6.51
N HIS A 149 -16.53 2.21 -7.74
CA HIS A 149 -17.65 2.58 -8.60
C HIS A 149 -18.54 1.36 -8.87
N ARG A 150 -19.86 1.61 -8.98
CA ARG A 150 -20.81 0.55 -9.30
C ARG A 150 -20.43 -0.11 -10.64
N PRO A 151 -20.17 -1.42 -10.69
CA PRO A 151 -19.91 -2.12 -11.93
C PRO A 151 -21.11 -2.05 -12.90
N VAL A 152 -20.84 -2.06 -14.18
CA VAL A 152 -21.90 -2.10 -15.22
C VAL A 152 -22.55 -3.48 -15.31
N ASN A 153 -21.75 -4.54 -15.17
CA ASN A 153 -22.21 -5.91 -15.24
C ASN A 153 -23.01 -6.31 -13.99
N ALA A 154 -24.21 -6.88 -14.16
CA ALA A 154 -25.13 -7.24 -13.08
C ALA A 154 -24.57 -8.30 -12.11
N GLU A 155 -23.81 -9.29 -12.62
CA GLU A 155 -23.19 -10.32 -11.80
C GLU A 155 -22.10 -9.71 -10.92
N GLN A 156 -21.26 -8.85 -11.48
CA GLN A 156 -20.26 -8.12 -10.72
C GLN A 156 -20.88 -7.19 -9.67
N GLN A 157 -22.04 -6.57 -9.97
CA GLN A 157 -22.78 -5.79 -8.98
C GLN A 157 -23.16 -6.64 -7.77
N LYS A 158 -23.71 -7.86 -8.00
CA LYS A 158 -24.07 -8.78 -6.90
C LYS A 158 -22.86 -9.26 -6.11
N ALA A 159 -21.76 -9.59 -6.79
CA ALA A 159 -20.55 -10.09 -6.17
C ALA A 159 -19.86 -9.00 -5.31
N LYS A 160 -19.79 -7.79 -5.82
CA LYS A 160 -19.07 -6.68 -5.16
C LYS A 160 -19.93 -5.90 -4.16
N TYR A 161 -21.23 -6.18 -4.03
CA TYR A 161 -22.09 -5.48 -3.09
C TYR A 161 -21.89 -5.96 -1.65
N SER A 162 -21.36 -5.08 -0.81
CA SER A 162 -21.24 -5.29 0.64
C SER A 162 -22.52 -4.86 1.36
N GLY A 163 -23.26 -5.83 1.92
CA GLY A 163 -24.43 -5.56 2.74
C GLY A 163 -24.11 -4.77 4.02
N LYS A 164 -22.91 -4.94 4.58
CA LYS A 164 -22.40 -4.20 5.74
C LYS A 164 -22.18 -2.72 5.42
N LYS A 165 -21.59 -2.43 4.25
CA LYS A 165 -21.25 -1.06 3.82
C LYS A 165 -22.35 -0.41 2.96
N LYS A 166 -23.35 -1.18 2.53
CA LYS A 166 -24.42 -0.77 1.60
C LYS A 166 -23.84 -0.09 0.33
N ALA A 167 -22.76 -0.64 -0.16
CA ALA A 167 -22.01 -0.11 -1.32
C ALA A 167 -21.28 -1.25 -2.03
N HIS A 168 -20.86 -0.99 -3.28
CA HIS A 168 -19.94 -1.89 -3.98
C HIS A 168 -18.52 -1.67 -3.44
N THR A 169 -17.86 -2.77 -3.07
CA THR A 169 -16.54 -2.73 -2.44
C THR A 169 -15.64 -3.84 -2.97
N ASP A 170 -14.34 -3.57 -2.92
CA ASP A 170 -13.29 -4.57 -3.00
C ASP A 170 -12.71 -4.80 -1.59
N LYS A 171 -12.35 -6.05 -1.31
CA LYS A 171 -11.91 -6.49 0.02
C LYS A 171 -10.54 -7.16 -0.02
N ASN A 172 -9.76 -6.94 1.03
CA ASN A 172 -8.51 -7.66 1.28
C ASN A 172 -8.44 -8.05 2.77
N ILE A 173 -7.70 -9.12 3.08
CA ILE A 173 -7.24 -9.43 4.43
C ILE A 173 -5.89 -8.76 4.66
N LEU A 174 -5.74 -8.16 5.82
CA LEU A 174 -4.49 -7.62 6.35
C LEU A 174 -4.06 -8.46 7.54
N LEU A 175 -2.77 -8.73 7.63
CA LEU A 175 -2.13 -9.22 8.84
C LEU A 175 -1.11 -8.16 9.30
N VAL A 176 -1.24 -7.71 10.53
CA VAL A 176 -0.40 -6.66 11.12
C VAL A 176 0.36 -7.22 12.30
N ASN A 177 1.65 -6.95 12.38
CA ASN A 177 2.43 -7.19 13.59
C ASN A 177 2.12 -6.08 14.60
N GLU A 178 1.53 -6.45 15.74
CA GLU A 178 1.06 -5.49 16.76
C GLU A 178 2.20 -4.72 17.45
N ASN A 179 3.40 -5.30 17.48
CA ASN A 179 4.55 -4.68 18.13
C ASN A 179 5.20 -3.62 17.23
N THR A 180 5.43 -3.97 15.96
CA THR A 180 6.09 -3.08 14.99
C THR A 180 5.13 -2.19 14.21
N LYS A 181 3.82 -2.47 14.29
CA LYS A 181 2.75 -1.82 13.50
C LYS A 181 2.91 -1.98 11.97
N LYS A 182 3.77 -2.89 11.54
CA LYS A 182 3.97 -3.18 10.11
C LYS A 182 2.86 -4.11 9.60
N VAL A 183 2.36 -3.83 8.40
CA VAL A 183 1.52 -4.78 7.65
C VAL A 183 2.43 -5.86 7.10
N VAL A 184 2.30 -7.09 7.59
CA VAL A 184 3.17 -8.22 7.23
C VAL A 184 2.60 -9.06 6.08
N TYR A 185 1.28 -9.01 5.90
CA TYR A 185 0.60 -9.70 4.80
C TYR A 185 -0.58 -8.87 4.28
N LEU A 186 -0.79 -8.93 2.98
CA LEU A 186 -1.94 -8.34 2.29
C LEU A 186 -2.43 -9.33 1.23
N SER A 187 -3.63 -9.89 1.41
CA SER A 187 -4.23 -10.84 0.46
C SER A 187 -4.44 -10.25 -0.95
N ALA A 188 -4.70 -11.11 -1.91
CA ALA A 188 -5.29 -10.67 -3.18
C ALA A 188 -6.60 -9.92 -2.95
N THR A 189 -6.93 -9.02 -3.87
CA THR A 189 -8.21 -8.28 -3.82
C THR A 189 -9.35 -9.20 -4.22
N THR A 190 -10.41 -9.21 -3.43
CA THR A 190 -11.60 -10.02 -3.66
C THR A 190 -12.87 -9.16 -3.61
N GLU A 191 -13.98 -9.78 -3.87
CA GLU A 191 -15.32 -9.18 -3.89
C GLU A 191 -15.79 -8.81 -2.47
N GLY A 192 -16.40 -7.62 -2.32
CA GLY A 192 -16.84 -7.10 -1.04
C GLY A 192 -17.90 -7.94 -0.32
N LYS A 193 -18.67 -8.75 -1.07
CA LYS A 193 -19.67 -9.67 -0.50
C LYS A 193 -19.03 -10.79 0.33
N LYS A 194 -17.78 -11.17 0.05
CA LYS A 194 -17.12 -12.30 0.68
C LYS A 194 -16.95 -12.09 2.18
N HIS A 195 -17.25 -13.12 2.99
CA HIS A 195 -17.12 -13.06 4.43
C HIS A 195 -15.65 -13.07 4.85
N ASP A 196 -15.28 -12.27 5.88
CA ASP A 196 -13.88 -12.10 6.33
C ASP A 196 -13.23 -13.44 6.70
N LYS A 197 -13.95 -14.28 7.48
CA LYS A 197 -13.49 -15.63 7.84
C LYS A 197 -13.15 -16.46 6.60
N LYS A 198 -14.07 -16.54 5.63
CA LYS A 198 -13.86 -17.35 4.42
C LYS A 198 -12.65 -16.85 3.62
N LEU A 199 -12.48 -15.54 3.55
CA LEU A 199 -11.34 -14.95 2.87
C LEU A 199 -10.02 -15.26 3.58
N ALA A 200 -10.00 -15.25 4.92
CA ALA A 200 -8.82 -15.64 5.70
C ALA A 200 -8.47 -17.12 5.51
N GLU A 201 -9.48 -18.02 5.51
CA GLU A 201 -9.28 -19.45 5.24
C GLU A 201 -8.70 -19.70 3.84
N GLU A 202 -9.23 -19.02 2.81
CA GLU A 202 -8.74 -19.13 1.44
C GLU A 202 -7.35 -18.50 1.23
N SER A 203 -6.94 -17.59 2.10
CA SER A 203 -5.62 -16.97 2.04
C SER A 203 -4.48 -17.91 2.44
N LEU A 204 -4.77 -19.08 3.00
CA LEU A 204 -3.81 -20.15 3.37
C LEU A 204 -2.58 -19.62 4.12
N ILE A 205 -2.80 -18.71 5.06
CA ILE A 205 -1.71 -18.04 5.78
C ILE A 205 -1.01 -19.07 6.69
N ARG A 206 0.29 -19.21 6.52
CA ARG A 206 1.16 -19.92 7.45
C ARG A 206 1.74 -18.94 8.46
N TYR A 207 1.46 -19.17 9.72
CA TYR A 207 1.89 -18.30 10.80
C TYR A 207 3.28 -18.71 11.36
N PRO A 208 4.05 -17.75 11.92
CA PRO A 208 5.26 -18.08 12.66
C PRO A 208 4.95 -19.01 13.85
N LYS A 209 5.93 -19.84 14.25
CA LYS A 209 5.78 -20.68 15.44
C LYS A 209 5.49 -19.83 16.69
N ASN A 210 4.60 -20.32 17.55
CA ASN A 210 4.16 -19.64 18.78
C ASN A 210 3.57 -18.25 18.57
N ALA A 211 2.99 -17.99 17.38
CA ALA A 211 2.30 -16.74 17.13
C ALA A 211 1.01 -16.61 17.95
N THR A 212 0.72 -15.40 18.40
CA THR A 212 -0.59 -15.02 18.94
C THR A 212 -1.33 -14.23 17.87
N LEU A 213 -2.59 -14.59 17.61
CA LEU A 213 -3.44 -13.94 16.60
C LEU A 213 -4.65 -13.29 17.26
N THR A 214 -4.66 -11.98 17.30
CA THR A 214 -5.83 -11.18 17.66
C THR A 214 -6.76 -11.07 16.47
N LYS A 215 -8.06 -11.31 16.66
CA LYS A 215 -9.08 -11.26 15.61
C LYS A 215 -10.37 -10.65 16.13
N ASP A 216 -11.12 -9.97 15.27
CA ASP A 216 -12.44 -9.43 15.61
C ASP A 216 -13.53 -10.50 15.53
N THR A 217 -14.76 -10.13 15.85
CA THR A 217 -15.93 -11.03 15.83
C THR A 217 -16.31 -11.49 14.41
N GLY A 218 -15.81 -10.84 13.36
CA GLY A 218 -16.00 -11.23 11.96
C GLY A 218 -15.28 -12.51 11.58
N PHE A 219 -14.24 -12.88 12.36
CA PHE A 219 -13.43 -14.09 12.17
C PHE A 219 -13.82 -15.24 13.12
N GLN A 220 -15.03 -15.22 13.66
CA GLN A 220 -15.48 -16.28 14.59
C GLN A 220 -15.37 -17.66 13.93
N GLY A 221 -14.65 -18.59 14.61
CA GLY A 221 -14.38 -19.94 14.11
C GLY A 221 -13.25 -20.02 13.07
N TYR A 222 -12.47 -18.98 12.87
CA TYR A 222 -11.18 -19.04 12.19
C TYR A 222 -10.09 -19.39 13.20
N GLU A 223 -9.65 -20.64 13.22
CA GLU A 223 -8.67 -21.19 14.18
C GLU A 223 -7.52 -21.84 13.39
N PRO A 224 -6.54 -21.04 12.94
CA PRO A 224 -5.40 -21.57 12.19
C PRO A 224 -4.54 -22.47 13.08
N GLU A 225 -3.96 -23.52 12.49
CA GLU A 225 -3.15 -24.50 13.18
C GLU A 225 -1.86 -23.89 13.76
N GLY A 226 -1.50 -24.26 14.98
CA GLY A 226 -0.27 -23.83 15.64
C GLY A 226 -0.24 -22.38 16.12
N VAL A 227 -1.41 -21.72 16.21
CA VAL A 227 -1.54 -20.32 16.61
C VAL A 227 -2.46 -20.18 17.82
N LEU A 228 -2.04 -19.38 18.80
CA LEU A 228 -2.90 -18.99 19.91
C LEU A 228 -3.82 -17.87 19.48
N THR A 229 -5.14 -18.09 19.45
CA THR A 229 -6.10 -17.08 19.02
C THR A 229 -6.70 -16.33 20.20
N ALA A 230 -6.79 -15.00 20.07
CA ALA A 230 -7.49 -14.12 21.01
C ALA A 230 -8.63 -13.40 20.28
N GLN A 231 -9.85 -13.47 20.86
CA GLN A 231 -11.04 -12.85 20.28
C GLN A 231 -11.94 -12.26 21.35
N PRO A 232 -12.53 -11.06 21.13
CA PRO A 232 -13.52 -10.49 22.04
C PRO A 232 -14.74 -11.40 22.16
N LYS A 233 -15.24 -11.58 23.39
CA LYS A 233 -16.49 -12.31 23.62
C LYS A 233 -17.66 -11.55 22.99
N LYS A 234 -18.50 -12.24 22.21
CA LYS A 234 -19.70 -11.66 21.61
C LYS A 234 -20.67 -11.24 22.72
N ARG A 235 -21.03 -9.95 22.79
CA ARG A 235 -22.09 -9.50 23.69
C ARG A 235 -23.37 -10.25 23.35
N ARG A 236 -23.92 -11.02 24.31
CA ARG A 236 -25.26 -11.57 24.19
C ARG A 236 -26.25 -10.39 24.04
N LYS A 237 -27.02 -10.34 22.96
CA LYS A 237 -28.18 -9.47 22.90
C LYS A 237 -29.13 -9.96 23.98
N MET A 238 -29.37 -9.16 25.02
CA MET A 238 -30.51 -9.39 25.90
C MET A 238 -31.73 -9.32 25.00
N LYS A 239 -32.51 -10.40 24.97
CA LYS A 239 -33.84 -10.39 24.38
C LYS A 239 -34.69 -9.52 25.29
N SER A 240 -35.11 -8.36 24.84
CA SER A 240 -36.23 -7.60 25.40
C SER A 240 -37.50 -8.34 25.14
#